data_01bd81b83140302fbb7adb91432cd8ea
#
_entry.id   01bd81b83140302fbb7adb91432cd8ea
#
_cell.length_a   1.000
_cell.length_b   1.000
_cell.length_c   1.000
_cell.angle_alpha   90.00
_cell.angle_beta   90.00
_cell.angle_gamma   90.00
#
_symmetry.space_group_name_H-M   'P 1'
#
loop_
_entity.id
_entity.type
_entity.pdbx_description
1 polymer ?
#
loop_
_entity_poly.entity_id
_entity_poly.type
_entity_poly.pdbx_seq_one_letter_code
_entity_poly.pdbx_strand_id
1 'polypeptide(L)'
;MSEKIVTLNEEVIKGEIRELVRGSVEETLNNLLEAEADKLTQARRYERSEDRQGYRSGHYDRGLTTTSGEVTLHVPRLKGISFETAIIERYRRRESSVEETLIEMYLAGVSVRRVEDITEALWGSRVSPSTISELNKKAYVNIENWRKRPLTGRYPYVYVDGVYLKRNWGGEYENVSILVAVGVAEDGYREVLGAQEGMKEDKASWQSFFQWLKGRGLEGVRLVVGDKCLGMLEAVGEVFPEAKYQRCIVHFYRNVFTVTPRGKMRDVTHMLKAIHAQETQEAAREKAQAVVQKLREMRLKEAAKKVEDGIEETLTYYAFPSKHWLKIRTNNMLERLNREIRRRTRVVGTFPDGESALMLVCARLRHVAGTQWGVKRYMSMKSLEQMDREKHGADCCDLA
;
A
#
# COMPACT_ATOMS: atom_id res chain seq x y z
N MET A 1 -60.89 -8.61 20.23
CA MET A 1 -60.28 -9.26 19.04
C MET A 1 -58.81 -8.88 19.03
N SER A 2 -57.94 -9.85 19.30
CA SER A 2 -56.52 -9.62 19.36
C SER A 2 -55.96 -9.61 17.91
N GLU A 3 -55.47 -8.46 17.46
CA GLU A 3 -54.74 -8.38 16.20
C GLU A 3 -53.50 -9.26 16.31
N LYS A 4 -53.44 -10.29 15.46
CA LYS A 4 -52.23 -11.09 15.26
C LYS A 4 -51.17 -10.17 14.61
N ILE A 5 -50.25 -9.67 15.42
CA ILE A 5 -49.03 -9.04 14.90
C ILE A 5 -48.25 -10.13 14.15
N VAL A 6 -48.26 -10.03 12.82
CA VAL A 6 -47.43 -10.87 11.96
C VAL A 6 -46.00 -10.40 12.15
N THR A 7 -45.23 -11.09 12.96
CA THR A 7 -43.78 -10.88 13.04
C THR A 7 -43.14 -11.41 11.76
N LEU A 8 -42.74 -10.52 10.86
CA LEU A 8 -41.94 -10.83 9.69
C LEU A 8 -40.59 -11.40 10.15
N ASN A 9 -40.33 -12.66 9.85
CA ASN A 9 -39.00 -13.25 10.08
C ASN A 9 -38.08 -12.82 8.94
N GLU A 10 -37.27 -11.79 9.18
CA GLU A 10 -36.34 -11.25 8.18
C GLU A 10 -35.35 -12.30 7.60
N GLU A 11 -34.95 -13.28 8.39
CA GLU A 11 -34.02 -14.33 7.94
C GLU A 11 -34.68 -15.26 6.94
N VAL A 12 -35.92 -15.64 7.15
CA VAL A 12 -36.71 -16.47 6.23
C VAL A 12 -36.90 -15.72 4.89
N ILE A 13 -37.33 -14.46 4.96
CA ILE A 13 -37.56 -13.64 3.77
C ILE A 13 -36.24 -13.44 2.98
N LYS A 14 -35.14 -13.13 3.66
CA LYS A 14 -33.83 -13.02 3.02
C LYS A 14 -33.40 -14.33 2.36
N GLY A 15 -33.69 -15.49 3.00
CA GLY A 15 -33.43 -16.81 2.45
C GLY A 15 -34.24 -17.07 1.18
N GLU A 16 -35.54 -16.82 1.22
CA GLU A 16 -36.44 -17.01 0.06
C GLU A 16 -36.10 -16.08 -1.11
N ILE A 17 -35.79 -14.80 -0.83
CA ILE A 17 -35.35 -13.85 -1.88
C ILE A 17 -34.04 -14.31 -2.51
N ARG A 18 -33.07 -14.75 -1.70
CA ARG A 18 -31.78 -15.25 -2.23
C ARG A 18 -31.98 -16.46 -3.13
N GLU A 19 -32.83 -17.41 -2.74
CA GLU A 19 -33.11 -18.60 -3.53
C GLU A 19 -33.85 -18.26 -4.84
N LEU A 20 -34.78 -17.33 -4.81
CA LEU A 20 -35.49 -16.83 -5.97
C LEU A 20 -34.53 -16.14 -6.97
N VAL A 21 -33.64 -15.29 -6.48
CA VAL A 21 -32.63 -14.60 -7.31
C VAL A 21 -31.66 -15.62 -7.90
N ARG A 22 -31.18 -16.57 -7.11
CA ARG A 22 -30.28 -17.63 -7.56
C ARG A 22 -30.93 -18.46 -8.67
N GLY A 23 -32.17 -18.92 -8.46
CA GLY A 23 -32.94 -19.71 -9.44
C GLY A 23 -33.19 -18.92 -10.74
N SER A 24 -33.53 -17.63 -10.64
CA SER A 24 -33.70 -16.75 -11.81
C SER A 24 -32.41 -16.57 -12.61
N VAL A 25 -31.27 -16.41 -11.93
CA VAL A 25 -29.94 -16.32 -12.59
C VAL A 25 -29.59 -17.64 -13.27
N GLU A 26 -29.79 -18.76 -12.59
CA GLU A 26 -29.55 -20.11 -13.15
C GLU A 26 -30.39 -20.38 -14.40
N GLU A 27 -31.69 -20.11 -14.34
CA GLU A 27 -32.61 -20.26 -15.47
C GLU A 27 -32.21 -19.36 -16.63
N THR A 28 -31.91 -18.09 -16.36
CA THR A 28 -31.51 -17.13 -17.40
C THR A 28 -30.24 -17.56 -18.11
N LEU A 29 -29.21 -17.99 -17.38
CA LEU A 29 -27.95 -18.44 -17.97
C LEU A 29 -28.16 -19.72 -18.80
N ASN A 30 -28.94 -20.67 -18.32
CA ASN A 30 -29.26 -21.90 -19.05
C ASN A 30 -30.04 -21.60 -20.33
N ASN A 31 -31.02 -20.69 -20.31
CA ASN A 31 -31.76 -20.26 -21.49
C ASN A 31 -30.86 -19.57 -22.51
N LEU A 32 -29.90 -18.75 -22.08
CA LEU A 32 -28.92 -18.13 -22.96
C LEU A 32 -28.01 -19.14 -23.63
N LEU A 33 -27.51 -20.16 -22.89
CA LEU A 33 -26.69 -21.24 -23.44
C LEU A 33 -27.45 -22.06 -24.49
N GLU A 34 -28.74 -22.33 -24.25
CA GLU A 34 -29.61 -23.01 -25.22
C GLU A 34 -29.83 -22.15 -26.48
N ALA A 35 -30.08 -20.83 -26.30
CA ALA A 35 -30.26 -19.90 -27.42
C ALA A 35 -28.98 -19.77 -28.28
N GLU A 36 -27.80 -19.80 -27.64
CA GLU A 36 -26.52 -19.80 -28.34
C GLU A 36 -26.29 -21.10 -29.12
N ALA A 37 -26.67 -22.25 -28.56
CA ALA A 37 -26.60 -23.53 -29.25
C ALA A 37 -27.58 -23.59 -30.44
N ASP A 38 -28.78 -22.99 -30.33
CA ASP A 38 -29.72 -22.86 -31.46
C ASP A 38 -29.12 -22.05 -32.61
N LYS A 39 -28.46 -20.94 -32.28
CA LYS A 39 -27.79 -20.08 -33.30
C LYS A 39 -26.64 -20.82 -33.99
N LEU A 40 -25.79 -21.53 -33.22
CA LEU A 40 -24.66 -22.27 -33.78
C LEU A 40 -25.07 -23.47 -34.64
N THR A 41 -26.14 -24.14 -34.25
CA THR A 41 -26.66 -25.30 -35.03
C THR A 41 -27.56 -24.87 -36.16
N GLN A 42 -27.99 -23.62 -36.25
CA GLN A 42 -28.99 -23.06 -37.18
C GLN A 42 -30.33 -23.85 -37.15
N ALA A 43 -30.67 -24.45 -36.01
CA ALA A 43 -31.90 -25.17 -35.78
C ALA A 43 -32.25 -25.20 -34.29
N ARG A 44 -33.55 -25.05 -34.00
CA ARG A 44 -34.07 -25.26 -32.65
C ARG A 44 -34.05 -26.76 -32.24
N ARG A 45 -34.24 -27.00 -30.98
CA ARG A 45 -34.35 -28.37 -30.45
C ARG A 45 -35.53 -29.10 -31.14
N TYR A 46 -35.24 -30.30 -31.71
CA TYR A 46 -36.18 -31.12 -32.49
C TYR A 46 -36.64 -30.56 -33.84
N GLU A 47 -36.17 -29.37 -34.28
CA GLU A 47 -36.47 -28.80 -35.58
C GLU A 47 -35.69 -29.54 -36.67
N ARG A 48 -36.36 -29.81 -37.82
CA ARG A 48 -35.72 -30.33 -39.04
C ARG A 48 -35.48 -29.17 -39.98
N SER A 49 -34.24 -28.78 -40.17
CA SER A 49 -33.82 -27.70 -41.06
C SER A 49 -32.75 -28.23 -42.02
N GLU A 50 -32.84 -27.82 -43.28
CA GLU A 50 -31.83 -28.12 -44.33
C GLU A 50 -30.53 -27.38 -44.09
N ASP A 51 -30.58 -26.24 -43.41
CA ASP A 51 -29.42 -25.38 -43.06
C ASP A 51 -28.69 -25.83 -41.79
N ARG A 52 -29.10 -26.94 -41.19
CA ARG A 52 -28.55 -27.40 -39.93
C ARG A 52 -27.08 -27.78 -40.09
N GLN A 53 -26.19 -27.09 -39.28
CA GLN A 53 -24.75 -27.26 -39.32
C GLN A 53 -24.24 -28.28 -38.27
N GLY A 54 -25.05 -28.68 -37.29
CA GLY A 54 -24.65 -29.60 -36.25
C GLY A 54 -25.82 -30.24 -35.49
N TYR A 55 -25.50 -31.22 -34.63
CA TYR A 55 -26.50 -31.97 -33.87
C TYR A 55 -26.27 -31.84 -32.39
N ARG A 56 -27.31 -31.72 -31.56
CA ARG A 56 -27.26 -31.78 -30.12
C ARG A 56 -27.01 -33.19 -29.63
N SER A 57 -26.08 -33.39 -28.69
CA SER A 57 -25.75 -34.72 -28.13
C SER A 57 -25.80 -34.71 -26.59
N GLY A 58 -26.79 -34.00 -26.04
CA GLY A 58 -27.01 -33.89 -24.60
C GLY A 58 -26.35 -32.67 -23.98
N HIS A 59 -26.19 -32.70 -22.67
CA HIS A 59 -25.60 -31.63 -21.87
C HIS A 59 -24.55 -32.21 -20.94
N TYR A 60 -23.75 -31.34 -20.36
CA TYR A 60 -22.96 -31.63 -19.17
C TYR A 60 -23.16 -30.54 -18.14
N ASP A 61 -23.16 -30.90 -16.87
CA ASP A 61 -23.34 -29.96 -15.78
C ASP A 61 -22.03 -29.34 -15.37
N ARG A 62 -22.07 -28.03 -15.10
CA ARG A 62 -20.94 -27.24 -14.67
C ARG A 62 -21.38 -26.26 -13.58
N GLY A 63 -20.74 -26.29 -12.40
CA GLY A 63 -20.96 -25.29 -11.36
C GLY A 63 -20.32 -23.95 -11.72
N LEU A 64 -21.05 -22.87 -11.45
CA LEU A 64 -20.58 -21.48 -11.55
C LEU A 64 -20.94 -20.76 -10.26
N THR A 65 -19.95 -20.21 -9.55
CA THR A 65 -20.18 -19.34 -8.40
C THR A 65 -20.45 -17.92 -8.88
N THR A 66 -21.64 -17.40 -8.58
CA THR A 66 -22.07 -16.03 -8.89
C THR A 66 -22.23 -15.22 -7.61
N THR A 67 -22.47 -13.91 -7.73
CA THR A 67 -22.84 -13.05 -6.60
C THR A 67 -24.14 -13.45 -5.90
N SER A 68 -24.99 -14.25 -6.60
CA SER A 68 -26.26 -14.75 -6.06
C SER A 68 -26.15 -16.15 -5.45
N GLY A 69 -24.98 -16.76 -5.49
CA GLY A 69 -24.69 -18.11 -5.02
C GLY A 69 -24.18 -19.04 -6.11
N GLU A 70 -24.08 -20.33 -5.79
CA GLU A 70 -23.66 -21.35 -6.75
C GLU A 70 -24.84 -21.76 -7.62
N VAL A 71 -24.65 -21.72 -8.95
CA VAL A 71 -25.63 -22.12 -9.96
C VAL A 71 -25.10 -23.27 -10.81
N THR A 72 -26.01 -24.11 -11.31
CA THR A 72 -25.67 -25.23 -12.18
C THR A 72 -25.99 -24.88 -13.63
N LEU A 73 -24.96 -24.90 -14.47
CA LEU A 73 -25.09 -24.64 -15.89
C LEU A 73 -25.20 -25.96 -16.64
N HIS A 74 -26.26 -26.14 -17.43
CA HIS A 74 -26.46 -27.24 -18.34
C HIS A 74 -25.89 -26.92 -19.72
N VAL A 75 -24.58 -27.13 -19.89
CA VAL A 75 -23.86 -26.73 -21.10
C VAL A 75 -24.14 -27.70 -22.24
N PRO A 76 -24.68 -27.22 -23.38
CA PRO A 76 -25.00 -28.08 -24.52
C PRO A 76 -23.76 -28.77 -25.11
N ARG A 77 -23.88 -30.05 -25.45
CA ARG A 77 -22.89 -30.77 -26.27
C ARG A 77 -23.37 -30.82 -27.70
N LEU A 78 -22.53 -30.38 -28.62
CA LEU A 78 -22.80 -30.41 -30.06
C LEU A 78 -21.88 -31.42 -30.75
N LYS A 79 -22.42 -32.09 -31.80
CA LYS A 79 -21.66 -32.92 -32.72
C LYS A 79 -21.55 -32.22 -34.08
N GLY A 80 -20.36 -32.23 -34.65
CA GLY A 80 -20.07 -31.57 -35.93
C GLY A 80 -19.59 -30.12 -35.78
N ILE A 81 -19.83 -29.49 -34.63
CA ILE A 81 -19.42 -28.10 -34.33
C ILE A 81 -18.84 -28.04 -32.91
N SER A 82 -17.79 -27.26 -32.70
CA SER A 82 -17.28 -26.95 -31.35
C SER A 82 -18.22 -25.96 -30.69
N PHE A 83 -18.71 -26.27 -29.48
CA PHE A 83 -19.48 -25.33 -28.68
C PHE A 83 -18.52 -24.51 -27.79
N GLU A 84 -18.18 -23.33 -28.25
CA GLU A 84 -17.45 -22.32 -27.46
C GLU A 84 -18.41 -21.16 -27.17
N THR A 85 -18.94 -21.13 -25.96
CA THR A 85 -19.90 -20.10 -25.56
C THR A 85 -19.23 -18.76 -25.35
N ALA A 86 -19.84 -17.68 -25.87
CA ALA A 86 -19.45 -16.31 -25.59
C ALA A 86 -19.97 -15.80 -24.25
N ILE A 87 -20.92 -16.52 -23.62
CA ILE A 87 -21.58 -16.11 -22.38
C ILE A 87 -20.66 -16.37 -21.18
N ILE A 88 -19.91 -17.46 -21.20
CA ILE A 88 -19.04 -17.86 -20.10
C ILE A 88 -17.71 -18.40 -20.65
N GLU A 89 -16.61 -17.77 -20.30
CA GLU A 89 -15.28 -18.22 -20.68
C GLU A 89 -15.03 -19.69 -20.34
N ARG A 90 -14.38 -20.41 -21.25
CA ARG A 90 -14.05 -21.82 -21.08
C ARG A 90 -13.24 -22.00 -19.81
N TYR A 91 -13.61 -22.99 -18.98
CA TYR A 91 -13.00 -23.30 -17.68
C TYR A 91 -13.21 -22.28 -16.55
N ARG A 92 -13.95 -21.21 -16.75
CA ARG A 92 -14.27 -20.26 -15.67
C ARG A 92 -15.26 -20.89 -14.68
N ARG A 93 -14.88 -20.90 -13.41
CA ARG A 93 -15.70 -21.47 -12.32
C ARG A 93 -16.38 -20.41 -11.47
N ARG A 94 -16.04 -19.15 -11.65
CA ARG A 94 -16.56 -18.00 -10.88
C ARG A 94 -16.83 -16.84 -11.80
N GLU A 95 -17.81 -16.05 -11.44
CA GLU A 95 -18.09 -14.76 -12.05
C GLU A 95 -16.93 -13.77 -11.76
N SER A 96 -16.64 -12.83 -12.68
CA SER A 96 -15.54 -11.86 -12.50
C SER A 96 -15.71 -11.01 -11.25
N SER A 97 -16.92 -10.56 -10.97
CA SER A 97 -17.25 -9.78 -9.78
C SER A 97 -16.95 -10.52 -8.48
N VAL A 98 -17.13 -11.86 -8.45
CA VAL A 98 -16.74 -12.70 -7.31
C VAL A 98 -15.21 -12.75 -7.17
N GLU A 99 -14.47 -12.93 -8.27
CA GLU A 99 -13.00 -12.94 -8.23
C GLU A 99 -12.45 -11.59 -7.79
N GLU A 100 -12.98 -10.49 -8.31
CA GLU A 100 -12.61 -9.12 -7.92
C GLU A 100 -12.89 -8.86 -6.44
N THR A 101 -14.06 -9.30 -5.95
CA THR A 101 -14.42 -9.16 -4.54
C THR A 101 -13.46 -9.93 -3.62
N LEU A 102 -13.06 -11.15 -4.00
CA LEU A 102 -12.08 -11.94 -3.25
C LEU A 102 -10.71 -11.27 -3.18
N ILE A 103 -10.26 -10.72 -4.30
CA ILE A 103 -9.02 -9.94 -4.38
C ILE A 103 -9.11 -8.72 -3.46
N GLU A 104 -10.19 -7.93 -3.57
CA GLU A 104 -10.40 -6.75 -2.74
C GLU A 104 -10.50 -7.08 -1.25
N MET A 105 -11.18 -8.16 -0.86
CA MET A 105 -11.20 -8.62 0.53
C MET A 105 -9.80 -8.88 1.06
N TYR A 106 -8.96 -9.56 0.29
CA TYR A 106 -7.58 -9.84 0.67
C TYR A 106 -6.76 -8.54 0.75
N LEU A 107 -6.84 -7.67 -0.25
CA LEU A 107 -6.14 -6.39 -0.28
C LEU A 107 -6.62 -5.44 0.82
N ALA A 108 -7.92 -5.47 1.15
CA ALA A 108 -8.50 -4.68 2.24
C ALA A 108 -8.12 -5.19 3.63
N GLY A 109 -7.75 -6.46 3.79
CA GLY A 109 -7.28 -6.87 5.06
C GLY A 109 -7.84 -8.14 5.66
N VAL A 110 -8.68 -8.79 4.96
CA VAL A 110 -9.26 -10.04 5.43
C VAL A 110 -8.21 -11.16 5.30
N SER A 111 -7.96 -11.91 6.36
CA SER A 111 -7.08 -13.08 6.26
C SER A 111 -7.68 -14.12 5.33
N VAL A 112 -6.84 -14.89 4.65
CA VAL A 112 -7.28 -15.92 3.70
C VAL A 112 -8.28 -16.89 4.34
N ARG A 113 -8.03 -17.30 5.60
CA ARG A 113 -8.96 -18.16 6.35
C ARG A 113 -10.33 -17.50 6.59
N ARG A 114 -10.34 -16.20 6.94
CA ARG A 114 -11.59 -15.48 7.18
C ARG A 114 -12.36 -15.19 5.89
N VAL A 115 -11.68 -15.11 4.74
CA VAL A 115 -12.35 -15.03 3.44
C VAL A 115 -13.22 -16.26 3.20
N GLU A 116 -12.73 -17.44 3.59
CA GLU A 116 -13.47 -18.71 3.49
C GLU A 116 -14.82 -18.65 4.25
N ASP A 117 -14.81 -18.17 5.50
CA ASP A 117 -16.02 -18.01 6.31
C ASP A 117 -16.98 -16.95 5.71
N ILE A 118 -16.42 -15.84 5.19
CA ILE A 118 -17.22 -14.77 4.57
C ILE A 118 -17.86 -15.26 3.27
N THR A 119 -17.14 -16.02 2.45
CA THR A 119 -17.68 -16.54 1.18
C THR A 119 -18.79 -17.57 1.40
N GLU A 120 -18.66 -18.40 2.44
CA GLU A 120 -19.72 -19.31 2.85
C GLU A 120 -20.99 -18.52 3.28
N ALA A 121 -20.80 -17.46 4.08
CA ALA A 121 -21.93 -16.64 4.55
C ALA A 121 -22.60 -15.83 3.43
N LEU A 122 -21.82 -15.33 2.45
CA LEU A 122 -22.33 -14.50 1.36
C LEU A 122 -22.90 -15.31 0.21
N TRP A 123 -22.23 -16.37 -0.21
CA TRP A 123 -22.52 -17.10 -1.45
C TRP A 123 -22.85 -18.58 -1.23
N GLY A 124 -22.85 -19.05 0.03
CA GLY A 124 -23.13 -20.47 0.35
C GLY A 124 -22.05 -21.43 -0.09
N SER A 125 -20.89 -20.95 -0.55
CA SER A 125 -19.76 -21.78 -0.98
C SER A 125 -18.45 -21.31 -0.37
N ARG A 126 -17.60 -22.27 0.03
CA ARG A 126 -16.27 -21.99 0.56
C ARG A 126 -15.26 -21.84 -0.56
N VAL A 127 -14.51 -20.74 -0.56
CA VAL A 127 -13.40 -20.56 -1.49
C VAL A 127 -12.11 -20.95 -0.79
N SER A 128 -11.39 -21.93 -1.33
CA SER A 128 -10.18 -22.44 -0.69
C SER A 128 -9.05 -21.39 -0.61
N PRO A 129 -8.18 -21.47 0.41
CA PRO A 129 -7.02 -20.60 0.54
C PRO A 129 -6.10 -20.59 -0.69
N SER A 130 -5.93 -21.75 -1.35
CA SER A 130 -5.14 -21.86 -2.59
C SER A 130 -5.72 -21.03 -3.73
N THR A 131 -7.05 -21.04 -3.89
CA THR A 131 -7.73 -20.22 -4.89
C THR A 131 -7.50 -18.73 -4.66
N ILE A 132 -7.59 -18.26 -3.40
CA ILE A 132 -7.35 -16.87 -3.06
C ILE A 132 -5.89 -16.49 -3.36
N SER A 133 -4.95 -17.38 -3.08
CA SER A 133 -3.53 -17.18 -3.40
C SER A 133 -3.28 -17.07 -4.90
N GLU A 134 -3.96 -17.89 -5.72
CA GLU A 134 -3.88 -17.81 -7.19
C GLU A 134 -4.48 -16.51 -7.74
N LEU A 135 -5.63 -16.07 -7.21
CA LEU A 135 -6.27 -14.81 -7.59
C LEU A 135 -5.39 -13.60 -7.22
N ASN A 136 -4.74 -13.65 -6.07
CA ASN A 136 -3.81 -12.59 -5.67
C ASN A 136 -2.62 -12.49 -6.61
N LYS A 137 -2.09 -13.59 -7.13
CA LYS A 137 -1.02 -13.55 -8.15
C LYS A 137 -1.46 -12.84 -9.43
N LYS A 138 -2.72 -12.98 -9.85
CA LYS A 138 -3.28 -12.21 -10.98
C LYS A 138 -3.30 -10.70 -10.67
N ALA A 139 -3.64 -10.32 -9.44
CA ALA A 139 -3.63 -8.92 -9.00
C ALA A 139 -2.23 -8.32 -8.93
N TYR A 140 -1.19 -9.13 -8.72
CA TYR A 140 0.21 -8.67 -8.63
C TYR A 140 0.66 -7.93 -9.89
N VAL A 141 0.20 -8.32 -11.06
CA VAL A 141 0.53 -7.64 -12.33
C VAL A 141 0.11 -6.16 -12.27
N ASN A 142 -1.10 -5.88 -11.81
CA ASN A 142 -1.62 -4.51 -11.70
C ASN A 142 -0.93 -3.72 -10.60
N ILE A 143 -0.56 -4.38 -9.49
CA ILE A 143 0.17 -3.77 -8.39
C ILE A 143 1.59 -3.44 -8.83
N GLU A 144 2.25 -4.35 -9.55
CA GLU A 144 3.60 -4.17 -10.07
C GLU A 144 3.67 -3.06 -11.12
N ASN A 145 2.69 -2.98 -12.04
CA ASN A 145 2.57 -1.88 -12.99
C ASN A 145 2.44 -0.53 -12.26
N TRP A 146 1.62 -0.46 -11.20
CA TRP A 146 1.53 0.74 -10.37
C TRP A 146 2.85 1.05 -9.66
N ARG A 147 3.52 0.04 -9.11
CA ARG A 147 4.81 0.19 -8.43
C ARG A 147 5.90 0.72 -9.37
N LYS A 148 5.93 0.23 -10.62
CA LYS A 148 6.92 0.58 -11.65
C LYS A 148 6.54 1.80 -12.49
N ARG A 149 5.38 2.44 -12.23
CA ARG A 149 4.96 3.59 -13.03
C ARG A 149 6.02 4.69 -13.08
N PRO A 150 6.16 5.45 -14.20
CA PRO A 150 7.02 6.62 -14.26
C PRO A 150 6.64 7.63 -13.18
N LEU A 151 7.63 8.31 -12.62
CA LEU A 151 7.45 9.46 -11.73
C LEU A 151 7.52 10.72 -12.60
N THR A 152 6.47 11.52 -12.55
CA THR A 152 6.36 12.74 -13.36
C THR A 152 6.39 13.95 -12.44
N GLY A 153 7.36 14.84 -12.66
CA GLY A 153 7.53 16.04 -11.86
C GLY A 153 8.74 15.97 -10.91
N ARG A 154 8.94 17.07 -10.20
CA ARG A 154 10.05 17.24 -9.26
C ARG A 154 9.53 17.08 -7.83
N TYR A 155 10.33 16.43 -6.99
CA TYR A 155 9.98 16.10 -5.60
C TYR A 155 11.02 16.69 -4.64
N PRO A 156 10.89 17.96 -4.25
CA PRO A 156 11.85 18.63 -3.36
C PRO A 156 12.05 17.93 -2.02
N TYR A 157 11.01 17.28 -1.49
CA TYR A 157 11.06 16.57 -0.21
C TYR A 157 10.74 15.10 -0.39
N VAL A 158 11.65 14.24 0.03
CA VAL A 158 11.51 12.77 -0.03
C VAL A 158 11.62 12.20 1.39
N TYR A 159 10.67 11.40 1.78
CA TYR A 159 10.63 10.72 3.08
C TYR A 159 10.85 9.23 2.85
N VAL A 160 11.75 8.65 3.62
CA VAL A 160 12.13 7.25 3.49
C VAL A 160 12.12 6.52 4.82
N ASP A 161 11.76 5.24 4.80
CA ASP A 161 11.76 4.37 5.98
C ASP A 161 11.81 2.90 5.56
N GLY A 162 12.25 2.03 6.46
CA GLY A 162 12.22 0.59 6.32
C GLY A 162 11.11 -0.05 7.15
N VAL A 163 10.40 -1.01 6.57
CA VAL A 163 9.41 -1.82 7.27
C VAL A 163 9.90 -3.26 7.33
N TYR A 164 10.15 -3.78 8.53
CA TYR A 164 10.54 -5.17 8.73
C TYR A 164 9.32 -6.07 8.82
N LEU A 165 9.31 -7.11 8.01
CA LEU A 165 8.29 -8.16 7.95
C LEU A 165 8.96 -9.52 8.14
N LYS A 166 8.20 -10.53 8.58
CA LYS A 166 8.69 -11.89 8.74
C LYS A 166 8.37 -12.72 7.50
N ARG A 167 9.35 -13.41 6.95
CA ARG A 167 9.16 -14.46 5.94
C ARG A 167 9.58 -15.81 6.48
N ASN A 168 9.02 -16.87 5.91
CA ASN A 168 9.46 -18.24 6.14
C ASN A 168 10.29 -18.68 4.93
N TRP A 169 11.52 -19.08 5.18
CA TRP A 169 12.43 -19.62 4.15
C TRP A 169 12.97 -20.95 4.62
N GLY A 170 12.58 -22.05 3.94
CA GLY A 170 13.07 -23.38 4.27
C GLY A 170 12.76 -23.86 5.68
N GLY A 171 11.72 -23.32 6.34
CA GLY A 171 11.36 -23.63 7.73
C GLY A 171 11.92 -22.64 8.75
N GLU A 172 12.81 -21.73 8.35
CA GLU A 172 13.36 -20.69 9.22
C GLU A 172 12.67 -19.34 9.00
N TYR A 173 12.58 -18.54 10.08
CA TYR A 173 11.96 -17.21 10.03
C TYR A 173 13.06 -16.15 9.87
N GLU A 174 12.98 -15.43 8.76
CA GLU A 174 13.85 -14.30 8.48
C GLU A 174 13.08 -12.98 8.45
N ASN A 175 13.79 -11.89 8.73
CA ASN A 175 13.24 -10.55 8.53
C ASN A 175 13.51 -10.06 7.11
N VAL A 176 12.45 -9.64 6.42
CA VAL A 176 12.54 -8.94 5.15
C VAL A 176 12.35 -7.45 5.42
N SER A 177 13.26 -6.63 4.93
CA SER A 177 13.10 -5.17 4.94
C SER A 177 12.40 -4.72 3.66
N ILE A 178 11.30 -3.99 3.77
CA ILE A 178 10.67 -3.31 2.65
C ILE A 178 10.96 -1.82 2.80
N LEU A 179 11.77 -1.30 1.89
CA LEU A 179 12.10 0.12 1.81
C LEU A 179 10.95 0.86 1.14
N VAL A 180 10.51 1.97 1.73
CA VAL A 180 9.38 2.76 1.24
C VAL A 180 9.79 4.21 1.10
N ALA A 181 9.42 4.85 -0.02
CA ALA A 181 9.62 6.27 -0.25
C ALA A 181 8.31 6.98 -0.58
N VAL A 182 8.16 8.17 -0.02
CA VAL A 182 7.06 9.11 -0.29
C VAL A 182 7.66 10.45 -0.62
N GLY A 183 7.20 11.08 -1.71
CA GLY A 183 7.60 12.43 -2.11
C GLY A 183 6.53 13.46 -1.83
N VAL A 184 6.96 14.71 -1.72
CA VAL A 184 6.10 15.90 -1.87
C VAL A 184 6.53 16.59 -3.14
N ALA A 185 5.62 16.68 -4.10
CA ALA A 185 5.85 17.29 -5.40
C ALA A 185 5.80 18.84 -5.33
N GLU A 186 6.25 19.50 -6.38
CA GLU A 186 6.27 20.98 -6.47
C GLU A 186 4.86 21.60 -6.37
N ASP A 187 3.82 20.88 -6.69
CA ASP A 187 2.42 21.31 -6.48
C ASP A 187 1.96 21.18 -5.01
N GLY A 188 2.78 20.54 -4.16
CA GLY A 188 2.54 20.34 -2.74
C GLY A 188 1.68 19.14 -2.39
N TYR A 189 1.39 18.26 -3.33
CA TYR A 189 0.74 16.98 -3.08
C TYR A 189 1.75 15.91 -2.70
N ARG A 190 1.26 14.88 -1.99
CA ARG A 190 2.06 13.72 -1.61
C ARG A 190 1.88 12.61 -2.61
N GLU A 191 2.96 11.94 -2.91
CA GLU A 191 2.93 10.76 -3.76
C GLU A 191 3.75 9.63 -3.15
N VAL A 192 3.23 8.41 -3.21
CA VAL A 192 4.02 7.22 -2.91
C VAL A 192 4.96 7.00 -4.08
N LEU A 193 6.25 7.26 -3.91
CA LEU A 193 7.25 7.11 -4.96
C LEU A 193 7.52 5.63 -5.27
N GLY A 194 7.53 4.78 -4.26
CA GLY A 194 7.66 3.34 -4.44
C GLY A 194 7.99 2.59 -3.17
N ALA A 195 8.05 1.27 -3.34
CA ALA A 195 8.57 0.35 -2.34
C ALA A 195 9.39 -0.75 -3.03
N GLN A 196 10.43 -1.24 -2.36
CA GLN A 196 11.31 -2.30 -2.84
C GLN A 196 11.76 -3.19 -1.68
N GLU A 197 11.96 -4.47 -1.95
CA GLU A 197 12.58 -5.37 -0.99
C GLU A 197 14.07 -5.02 -0.87
N GLY A 198 14.55 -4.86 0.37
CA GLY A 198 15.95 -4.80 0.72
C GLY A 198 16.31 -6.03 1.56
N MET A 199 17.48 -6.61 1.35
CA MET A 199 17.92 -7.72 2.20
C MET A 199 18.08 -7.26 3.66
N LYS A 200 18.64 -6.05 3.85
CA LYS A 200 18.77 -5.32 5.12
C LYS A 200 18.69 -3.83 4.83
N GLU A 201 18.66 -2.99 5.86
CA GLU A 201 18.85 -1.53 5.70
C GLU A 201 20.34 -1.19 5.57
N ASP A 202 21.03 -1.84 4.64
CA ASP A 202 22.43 -1.59 4.33
C ASP A 202 22.55 -0.59 3.15
N LYS A 203 23.78 -0.14 2.92
CA LYS A 203 24.11 0.80 1.84
C LYS A 203 23.67 0.29 0.47
N ALA A 204 23.94 -0.97 0.16
CA ALA A 204 23.65 -1.54 -1.15
C ALA A 204 22.15 -1.56 -1.46
N SER A 205 21.32 -1.94 -0.46
CA SER A 205 19.87 -1.93 -0.59
C SER A 205 19.31 -0.51 -0.79
N TRP A 206 19.77 0.47 -0.01
CA TRP A 206 19.36 1.86 -0.18
C TRP A 206 19.82 2.47 -1.49
N GLN A 207 21.06 2.19 -1.91
CA GLN A 207 21.60 2.66 -3.18
C GLN A 207 20.80 2.11 -4.37
N SER A 208 20.55 0.81 -4.40
CA SER A 208 19.71 0.16 -5.41
C SER A 208 18.31 0.77 -5.45
N PHE A 209 17.70 1.00 -4.28
CA PHE A 209 16.38 1.60 -4.18
C PHE A 209 16.34 3.03 -4.73
N PHE A 210 17.29 3.89 -4.36
CA PHE A 210 17.37 5.26 -4.86
C PHE A 210 17.69 5.33 -6.35
N GLN A 211 18.58 4.47 -6.86
CA GLN A 211 18.86 4.37 -8.29
C GLN A 211 17.63 3.93 -9.07
N TRP A 212 16.87 2.96 -8.54
CA TRP A 212 15.62 2.53 -9.15
C TRP A 212 14.57 3.66 -9.18
N LEU A 213 14.43 4.45 -8.11
CA LEU A 213 13.54 5.61 -8.10
C LEU A 213 13.99 6.68 -9.12
N LYS A 214 15.30 6.95 -9.19
CA LYS A 214 15.89 7.90 -10.17
C LYS A 214 15.67 7.43 -11.62
N GLY A 215 15.86 6.15 -11.89
CA GLY A 215 15.58 5.53 -13.20
C GLY A 215 14.10 5.60 -13.61
N ARG A 216 13.18 5.78 -12.66
CA ARG A 216 11.75 5.99 -12.90
C ARG A 216 11.35 7.48 -13.03
N GLY A 217 12.30 8.40 -12.92
CA GLY A 217 12.07 9.83 -13.07
C GLY A 217 12.04 10.62 -11.76
N LEU A 218 12.56 10.09 -10.65
CA LEU A 218 12.68 10.88 -9.41
C LEU A 218 13.73 11.97 -9.59
N GLU A 219 13.30 13.22 -9.62
CA GLU A 219 14.13 14.41 -9.83
C GLU A 219 13.84 15.51 -8.82
N GLY A 220 14.80 16.48 -8.74
CA GLY A 220 14.63 17.70 -7.94
C GLY A 220 14.67 17.49 -6.43
N VAL A 221 15.26 16.39 -5.95
CA VAL A 221 15.36 16.07 -4.52
C VAL A 221 16.28 17.07 -3.83
N ARG A 222 15.79 17.77 -2.82
CA ARG A 222 16.55 18.75 -2.03
C ARG A 222 16.73 18.31 -0.58
N LEU A 223 15.79 17.52 -0.07
CA LEU A 223 15.81 17.03 1.29
C LEU A 223 15.31 15.60 1.34
N VAL A 224 16.12 14.72 1.92
CA VAL A 224 15.72 13.39 2.30
C VAL A 224 15.50 13.36 3.81
N VAL A 225 14.30 12.92 4.25
CA VAL A 225 13.91 12.80 5.65
C VAL A 225 13.79 11.33 6.03
N GLY A 226 14.53 10.90 7.04
CA GLY A 226 14.50 9.50 7.48
C GLY A 226 15.01 9.30 8.90
N ASP A 227 15.08 8.04 9.36
CA ASP A 227 15.82 7.69 10.56
C ASP A 227 17.31 7.55 10.25
N LYS A 228 18.16 7.61 11.28
CA LYS A 228 19.61 7.46 11.10
C LYS A 228 19.96 6.00 10.79
N CYS A 229 20.30 5.77 9.55
CA CYS A 229 20.93 4.55 9.07
C CYS A 229 22.18 4.94 8.26
N LEU A 230 23.35 4.47 8.66
CA LEU A 230 24.61 4.84 8.00
C LEU A 230 24.59 4.48 6.51
N GLY A 231 24.12 3.29 6.16
CA GLY A 231 24.00 2.86 4.77
C GLY A 231 23.08 3.76 3.94
N MET A 232 21.99 4.25 4.52
CA MET A 232 21.11 5.21 3.84
C MET A 232 21.79 6.55 3.61
N LEU A 233 22.51 7.08 4.62
CA LEU A 233 23.23 8.37 4.51
C LEU A 233 24.26 8.33 3.39
N GLU A 234 25.06 7.26 3.32
CA GLU A 234 26.04 7.06 2.25
C GLU A 234 25.36 6.99 0.88
N ALA A 235 24.27 6.22 0.78
CA ALA A 235 23.50 6.08 -0.46
C ALA A 235 22.87 7.41 -0.92
N VAL A 236 22.37 8.24 0.00
CA VAL A 236 21.86 9.59 -0.33
C VAL A 236 22.97 10.47 -0.88
N GLY A 237 24.16 10.46 -0.25
CA GLY A 237 25.30 11.26 -0.72
C GLY A 237 25.79 10.87 -2.11
N GLU A 238 25.71 9.58 -2.48
CA GLU A 238 26.11 9.07 -3.80
C GLU A 238 25.07 9.30 -4.89
N VAL A 239 23.78 9.07 -4.59
CA VAL A 239 22.70 9.12 -5.61
C VAL A 239 22.12 10.53 -5.75
N PHE A 240 22.04 11.28 -4.64
CA PHE A 240 21.52 12.65 -4.57
C PHE A 240 22.50 13.60 -3.90
N PRO A 241 23.67 13.88 -4.49
CA PRO A 241 24.75 14.65 -3.86
C PRO A 241 24.34 16.08 -3.46
N GLU A 242 23.36 16.66 -4.16
CA GLU A 242 22.85 18.00 -3.84
C GLU A 242 21.76 18.00 -2.74
N ALA A 243 21.22 16.84 -2.39
CA ALA A 243 20.19 16.73 -1.39
C ALA A 243 20.76 16.78 0.02
N LYS A 244 20.11 17.56 0.89
CA LYS A 244 20.42 17.55 2.32
C LYS A 244 19.70 16.38 3.00
N TYR A 245 20.27 15.90 4.09
CA TYR A 245 19.63 14.88 4.93
C TYR A 245 19.06 15.53 6.20
N GLN A 246 17.84 15.18 6.56
CA GLN A 246 17.18 15.53 7.81
C GLN A 246 16.88 14.27 8.61
N ARG A 247 17.52 14.15 9.76
CA ARG A 247 17.17 13.10 10.73
C ARG A 247 15.82 13.39 11.37
N CYS A 248 14.93 12.42 11.40
CA CYS A 248 13.65 12.55 12.08
C CYS A 248 13.82 12.84 13.56
N ILE A 249 13.32 13.99 14.03
CA ILE A 249 13.42 14.44 15.42
C ILE A 249 12.79 13.43 16.38
N VAL A 250 11.69 12.79 16.00
CA VAL A 250 10.99 11.80 16.85
C VAL A 250 11.87 10.58 17.08
N HIS A 251 12.51 10.06 16.03
CA HIS A 251 13.44 8.94 16.16
C HIS A 251 14.69 9.33 16.94
N PHE A 252 15.21 10.52 16.73
CA PHE A 252 16.31 11.05 17.52
C PHE A 252 15.97 11.09 19.02
N TYR A 253 14.78 11.62 19.41
CA TYR A 253 14.35 11.60 20.81
C TYR A 253 14.24 10.20 21.37
N ARG A 254 13.62 9.28 20.61
CA ARG A 254 13.53 7.87 21.02
C ARG A 254 14.91 7.29 21.28
N ASN A 255 15.88 7.60 20.42
CA ASN A 255 17.26 7.12 20.59
C ASN A 255 17.90 7.67 21.86
N VAL A 256 17.71 8.96 22.21
CA VAL A 256 18.18 9.53 23.50
C VAL A 256 17.48 8.86 24.68
N PHE A 257 16.18 8.56 24.57
CA PHE A 257 15.41 7.91 25.64
C PHE A 257 15.86 6.46 25.93
N THR A 258 16.47 5.76 24.97
CA THR A 258 16.98 4.38 25.23
C THR A 258 18.04 4.34 26.32
N VAL A 259 18.75 5.44 26.55
CA VAL A 259 19.80 5.56 27.57
C VAL A 259 19.41 6.50 28.73
N THR A 260 18.14 6.90 28.78
CA THR A 260 17.62 7.82 29.82
C THR A 260 16.77 7.04 30.82
N PRO A 261 17.07 7.13 32.14
CA PRO A 261 16.24 6.51 33.17
C PRO A 261 14.80 7.02 33.15
N ARG A 262 13.81 6.15 33.39
CA ARG A 262 12.38 6.47 33.32
C ARG A 262 12.00 7.71 34.14
N GLY A 263 12.52 7.85 35.36
CA GLY A 263 12.24 9.00 36.23
C GLY A 263 12.77 10.34 35.73
N LYS A 264 13.72 10.35 34.77
CA LYS A 264 14.30 11.57 34.16
C LYS A 264 13.76 11.84 32.77
N MET A 265 12.96 10.96 32.22
CA MET A 265 12.52 11.03 30.81
C MET A 265 11.69 12.28 30.53
N ARG A 266 10.89 12.74 31.49
CA ARG A 266 10.08 13.96 31.35
C ARG A 266 10.97 15.22 31.22
N ASP A 267 11.98 15.35 32.08
CA ASP A 267 12.89 16.50 32.08
C ASP A 267 13.71 16.52 30.78
N VAL A 268 14.24 15.35 30.38
CA VAL A 268 14.99 15.22 29.11
C VAL A 268 14.09 15.55 27.91
N THR A 269 12.82 15.12 27.92
CA THR A 269 11.86 15.47 26.85
C THR A 269 11.67 16.97 26.73
N HIS A 270 11.52 17.71 27.85
CA HIS A 270 11.39 19.16 27.85
C HIS A 270 12.64 19.84 27.30
N MET A 271 13.83 19.38 27.71
CA MET A 271 15.10 19.92 27.22
C MET A 271 15.28 19.69 25.71
N LEU A 272 15.01 18.49 25.21
CA LEU A 272 15.12 18.20 23.77
C LEU A 272 14.11 19.02 22.93
N LYS A 273 12.88 19.16 23.42
CA LYS A 273 11.87 20.01 22.76
C LYS A 273 12.30 21.48 22.70
N ALA A 274 12.95 21.98 23.74
CA ALA A 274 13.43 23.34 23.80
C ALA A 274 14.50 23.67 22.73
N ILE A 275 15.32 22.68 22.33
CA ILE A 275 16.26 22.81 21.21
C ILE A 275 15.52 23.10 19.90
N HIS A 276 14.50 22.31 19.59
CA HIS A 276 13.77 22.41 18.32
C HIS A 276 12.60 23.42 18.35
N ALA A 277 12.49 24.19 19.42
CA ALA A 277 11.56 25.32 19.55
C ALA A 277 12.20 26.68 19.26
N GLN A 278 13.50 26.70 18.95
CA GLN A 278 14.22 27.95 18.63
C GLN A 278 13.83 28.47 17.24
N GLU A 279 13.98 29.79 17.06
CA GLU A 279 13.62 30.46 15.81
C GLU A 279 14.72 30.41 14.74
N THR A 280 15.98 30.25 15.16
CA THR A 280 17.13 30.17 14.26
C THR A 280 17.96 28.92 14.53
N GLN A 281 18.76 28.51 13.54
CA GLN A 281 19.65 27.37 13.66
C GLN A 281 20.75 27.59 14.70
N GLU A 282 21.28 28.82 14.76
CA GLU A 282 22.30 29.24 15.70
C GLU A 282 21.79 29.16 17.14
N ALA A 283 20.62 29.73 17.42
CA ALA A 283 19.99 29.62 18.73
C ALA A 283 19.67 28.14 19.11
N ALA A 284 19.31 27.31 18.15
CA ALA A 284 19.11 25.89 18.38
C ALA A 284 20.42 25.17 18.75
N ARG A 285 21.55 25.50 18.12
CA ARG A 285 22.88 24.99 18.46
C ARG A 285 23.32 25.39 19.85
N GLU A 286 23.20 26.68 20.17
CA GLU A 286 23.50 27.19 21.52
C GLU A 286 22.66 26.50 22.59
N LYS A 287 21.36 26.35 22.32
CA LYS A 287 20.45 25.60 23.21
C LYS A 287 20.83 24.13 23.36
N ALA A 288 21.27 23.51 22.29
CA ALA A 288 21.74 22.12 22.33
C ALA A 288 22.98 21.96 23.21
N GLN A 289 23.96 22.86 23.11
CA GLN A 289 25.15 22.89 23.97
C GLN A 289 24.77 23.03 25.45
N ALA A 290 23.87 23.96 25.77
CA ALA A 290 23.36 24.14 27.13
C ALA A 290 22.64 22.89 27.66
N VAL A 291 21.87 22.22 26.81
CA VAL A 291 21.20 20.92 27.13
C VAL A 291 22.22 19.83 27.38
N VAL A 292 23.26 19.69 26.55
CA VAL A 292 24.35 18.73 26.74
C VAL A 292 25.03 18.93 28.08
N GLN A 293 25.36 20.19 28.45
CA GLN A 293 25.94 20.52 29.74
C GLN A 293 25.00 20.13 30.89
N LYS A 294 23.71 20.46 30.77
CA LYS A 294 22.71 20.11 31.78
C LYS A 294 22.56 18.62 32.00
N LEU A 295 22.57 17.83 30.91
CA LEU A 295 22.53 16.38 30.97
C LEU A 295 23.77 15.80 31.67
N ARG A 296 24.96 16.37 31.46
CA ARG A 296 26.20 16.00 32.16
C ARG A 296 26.10 16.28 33.68
N GLU A 297 25.57 17.45 34.06
CA GLU A 297 25.30 17.78 35.49
C GLU A 297 24.32 16.83 36.14
N MET A 298 23.30 16.35 35.39
CA MET A 298 22.33 15.33 35.82
C MET A 298 22.91 13.93 35.85
N ARG A 299 24.20 13.75 35.55
CA ARG A 299 24.91 12.46 35.43
C ARG A 299 24.37 11.56 34.31
N LEU A 300 23.77 12.11 33.28
CA LEU A 300 23.25 11.41 32.10
C LEU A 300 24.26 11.48 30.95
N LYS A 301 25.47 10.99 31.16
CA LYS A 301 26.59 11.10 30.21
C LYS A 301 26.28 10.51 28.84
N GLU A 302 25.64 9.34 28.77
CA GLU A 302 25.29 8.69 27.51
C GLU A 302 24.21 9.47 26.73
N ALA A 303 23.24 10.05 27.44
CA ALA A 303 22.23 10.90 26.81
C ALA A 303 22.86 12.18 26.26
N ALA A 304 23.79 12.81 27.04
CA ALA A 304 24.54 13.96 26.61
C ALA A 304 25.34 13.68 25.33
N LYS A 305 26.06 12.55 25.28
CA LYS A 305 26.82 12.12 24.12
C LYS A 305 25.92 11.91 22.89
N LYS A 306 24.78 11.21 23.05
CA LYS A 306 23.82 11.03 21.92
C LYS A 306 23.28 12.35 21.38
N VAL A 307 23.07 13.36 22.24
CA VAL A 307 22.64 14.69 21.80
C VAL A 307 23.78 15.40 21.07
N GLU A 308 24.98 15.38 21.61
CA GLU A 308 26.17 16.01 21.01
C GLU A 308 26.50 15.42 19.64
N ASP A 309 26.50 14.08 19.50
CA ASP A 309 26.85 13.37 18.27
C ASP A 309 25.76 13.44 17.17
N GLY A 310 24.51 13.75 17.53
CA GLY A 310 23.41 13.60 16.58
C GLY A 310 22.53 14.83 16.35
N ILE A 311 22.79 15.94 17.04
CA ILE A 311 21.88 17.09 16.99
C ILE A 311 21.91 17.81 15.64
N GLU A 312 23.09 17.97 15.02
CA GLU A 312 23.25 18.70 13.75
C GLU A 312 22.39 18.12 12.63
N GLU A 313 22.33 16.78 12.54
CA GLU A 313 21.50 16.08 11.55
C GLU A 313 20.01 16.36 11.73
N THR A 314 19.58 16.81 12.91
CA THR A 314 18.18 17.13 13.23
C THR A 314 17.82 18.58 12.98
N LEU A 315 18.80 19.45 12.70
CA LEU A 315 18.63 20.89 12.48
C LEU A 315 18.65 21.29 11.00
N THR A 316 18.80 20.34 10.09
CA THR A 316 18.90 20.60 8.63
C THR A 316 17.65 21.31 8.09
N TYR A 317 16.48 21.12 8.70
CA TYR A 317 15.23 21.73 8.27
C TYR A 317 15.26 23.27 8.32
N TYR A 318 16.14 23.89 9.13
CA TYR A 318 16.32 25.34 9.18
C TYR A 318 16.78 25.94 7.84
N ALA A 319 17.44 25.16 6.99
CA ALA A 319 17.83 25.59 5.65
C ALA A 319 16.66 25.72 4.66
N PHE A 320 15.43 25.48 5.09
CA PHE A 320 14.21 25.51 4.30
C PHE A 320 13.19 26.48 4.88
N PRO A 321 12.16 26.89 4.11
CA PRO A 321 11.18 27.86 4.58
C PRO A 321 10.52 27.47 5.90
N SER A 322 10.40 28.40 6.84
CA SER A 322 9.86 28.16 8.19
C SER A 322 8.45 27.54 8.19
N LYS A 323 7.62 27.90 7.20
CA LYS A 323 6.29 27.32 6.99
C LYS A 323 6.30 25.81 6.73
N HIS A 324 7.44 25.24 6.30
CA HIS A 324 7.61 23.81 6.04
C HIS A 324 8.15 23.03 7.24
N TRP A 325 8.84 23.67 8.18
CA TRP A 325 9.58 23.04 9.28
C TRP A 325 8.81 21.96 10.03
N LEU A 326 7.56 22.23 10.42
CA LEU A 326 6.73 21.27 11.16
C LEU A 326 6.51 19.96 10.40
N LYS A 327 6.58 19.99 9.07
CA LYS A 327 6.31 18.84 8.21
C LYS A 327 7.58 18.10 7.81
N ILE A 328 8.68 18.83 7.60
CA ILE A 328 9.94 18.25 7.11
C ILE A 328 10.91 17.81 8.21
N ARG A 329 10.73 18.27 9.47
CA ARG A 329 11.59 17.86 10.59
C ARG A 329 11.26 16.49 11.18
N THR A 330 10.17 15.85 10.74
CA THR A 330 9.73 14.54 11.23
C THR A 330 9.29 13.64 10.09
N ASN A 331 9.41 12.34 10.28
CA ASN A 331 8.92 11.30 9.36
C ASN A 331 7.47 10.85 9.69
N ASN A 332 6.69 11.67 10.40
CA ASN A 332 5.33 11.33 10.86
C ASN A 332 4.38 10.93 9.72
N MET A 333 4.61 11.48 8.53
CA MET A 333 3.81 11.15 7.33
C MET A 333 3.97 9.69 6.97
N LEU A 334 5.21 9.22 6.89
CA LEU A 334 5.53 7.83 6.56
C LEU A 334 5.25 6.88 7.73
N GLU A 335 5.43 7.34 8.99
CA GLU A 335 5.06 6.55 10.18
C GLU A 335 3.57 6.18 10.19
N ARG A 336 2.68 7.05 9.71
CA ARG A 336 1.24 6.74 9.57
C ARG A 336 1.01 5.66 8.54
N LEU A 337 1.65 5.74 7.38
CA LEU A 337 1.59 4.70 6.34
C LEU A 337 2.13 3.37 6.86
N ASN A 338 3.27 3.39 7.53
CA ASN A 338 3.88 2.20 8.13
C ASN A 338 2.98 1.56 9.20
N ARG A 339 2.22 2.35 9.94
CA ARG A 339 1.22 1.84 10.89
C ARG A 339 0.10 1.10 10.18
N GLU A 340 -0.41 1.63 9.08
CA GLU A 340 -1.42 0.97 8.25
C GLU A 340 -0.88 -0.31 7.60
N ILE A 341 0.35 -0.29 7.10
CA ILE A 341 1.05 -1.47 6.58
C ILE A 341 1.17 -2.53 7.68
N ARG A 342 1.72 -2.15 8.85
CA ARG A 342 1.90 -3.09 9.98
C ARG A 342 0.59 -3.66 10.50
N ARG A 343 -0.48 -2.86 10.56
CA ARG A 343 -1.80 -3.34 10.95
C ARG A 343 -2.26 -4.46 10.02
N ARG A 344 -1.95 -4.33 8.75
CA ARG A 344 -2.32 -5.27 7.71
C ARG A 344 -1.45 -6.52 7.71
N THR A 345 -0.14 -6.34 7.73
CA THR A 345 0.82 -7.43 7.68
C THR A 345 0.81 -8.31 8.94
N ARG A 346 0.44 -7.75 10.10
CA ARG A 346 0.24 -8.52 11.34
C ARG A 346 -0.88 -9.56 11.23
N VAL A 347 -1.93 -9.30 10.45
CA VAL A 347 -3.03 -10.25 10.24
C VAL A 347 -2.56 -11.45 9.41
N VAL A 348 -1.67 -11.22 8.45
CA VAL A 348 -1.06 -12.29 7.63
C VAL A 348 -0.05 -13.09 8.46
N GLY A 349 0.69 -12.42 9.35
CA GLY A 349 1.70 -13.03 10.21
C GLY A 349 3.02 -13.22 9.49
N THR A 350 3.20 -14.34 8.80
CA THR A 350 4.43 -14.70 8.08
C THR A 350 4.15 -14.86 6.59
N PHE A 351 5.03 -14.34 5.77
CA PHE A 351 4.94 -14.43 4.31
C PHE A 351 5.72 -15.65 3.79
N PRO A 352 5.26 -16.29 2.71
CA PRO A 352 6.00 -17.40 2.10
C PRO A 352 7.32 -16.93 1.46
N ASP A 353 7.34 -15.71 0.93
CA ASP A 353 8.48 -15.10 0.24
C ASP A 353 8.47 -13.57 0.37
N GLY A 354 9.55 -12.91 -0.07
CA GLY A 354 9.68 -11.46 -0.05
C GLY A 354 8.76 -10.78 -1.07
N GLU A 355 8.51 -11.41 -2.22
CA GLU A 355 7.61 -10.88 -3.25
C GLU A 355 6.18 -10.75 -2.74
N SER A 356 5.65 -11.77 -2.07
CA SER A 356 4.32 -11.73 -1.44
C SER A 356 4.21 -10.63 -0.39
N ALA A 357 5.27 -10.42 0.41
CA ALA A 357 5.34 -9.33 1.36
C ALA A 357 5.34 -7.96 0.67
N LEU A 358 6.18 -7.78 -0.36
CA LEU A 358 6.27 -6.56 -1.16
C LEU A 358 4.94 -6.23 -1.84
N MET A 359 4.29 -7.22 -2.48
CA MET A 359 3.04 -7.02 -3.18
C MET A 359 1.92 -6.58 -2.24
N LEU A 360 1.80 -7.18 -1.05
CA LEU A 360 0.81 -6.75 -0.05
C LEU A 360 1.08 -5.32 0.44
N VAL A 361 2.34 -4.97 0.69
CA VAL A 361 2.74 -3.60 1.05
C VAL A 361 2.37 -2.62 -0.07
N CYS A 362 2.70 -2.94 -1.32
CA CYS A 362 2.40 -2.11 -2.48
C CYS A 362 0.88 -1.95 -2.71
N ALA A 363 0.11 -3.02 -2.55
CA ALA A 363 -1.35 -2.97 -2.61
C ALA A 363 -1.92 -1.99 -1.57
N ARG A 364 -1.41 -2.05 -0.33
CA ARG A 364 -1.84 -1.14 0.74
C ARG A 364 -1.43 0.31 0.46
N LEU A 365 -0.21 0.53 -0.01
CA LEU A 365 0.27 1.85 -0.41
C LEU A 365 -0.57 2.44 -1.54
N ARG A 366 -0.89 1.65 -2.57
CA ARG A 366 -1.77 2.03 -3.69
C ARG A 366 -3.16 2.43 -3.19
N HIS A 367 -3.75 1.62 -2.32
CA HIS A 367 -5.05 1.93 -1.72
C HIS A 367 -5.03 3.27 -0.97
N VAL A 368 -4.03 3.50 -0.10
CA VAL A 368 -3.90 4.75 0.65
C VAL A 368 -3.65 5.94 -0.28
N ALA A 369 -2.86 5.79 -1.32
CA ALA A 369 -2.62 6.83 -2.32
C ALA A 369 -3.92 7.28 -3.02
N GLY A 370 -4.89 6.39 -3.23
CA GLY A 370 -6.20 6.70 -3.79
C GLY A 370 -7.21 7.33 -2.82
N THR A 371 -6.87 7.44 -1.52
CA THR A 371 -7.75 8.05 -0.51
C THR A 371 -7.48 9.56 -0.38
N GLN A 372 -8.18 10.20 0.57
CA GLN A 372 -7.95 11.59 0.99
C GLN A 372 -6.47 11.89 1.29
N TRP A 373 -5.67 10.87 1.63
CA TRP A 373 -4.26 11.03 1.87
C TRP A 373 -3.50 11.48 0.61
N GLY A 374 -3.78 10.93 -0.55
CA GLY A 374 -3.11 11.27 -1.82
C GLY A 374 -3.71 12.49 -2.51
N VAL A 375 -5.03 12.69 -2.41
CA VAL A 375 -5.74 13.76 -3.14
C VAL A 375 -5.79 15.10 -2.41
N LYS A 376 -5.41 15.14 -1.13
CA LYS A 376 -5.36 16.39 -0.35
C LYS A 376 -3.97 17.00 -0.41
N ARG A 377 -3.90 18.29 -0.79
CA ARG A 377 -2.66 19.05 -0.76
C ARG A 377 -2.02 19.00 0.64
N TYR A 378 -0.74 18.65 0.70
CA TYR A 378 -0.02 18.47 1.96
C TYR A 378 0.59 19.77 2.48
N MET A 379 1.20 20.55 1.60
CA MET A 379 1.78 21.85 1.94
C MET A 379 1.76 22.82 0.74
N SER A 380 1.92 24.11 1.01
CA SER A 380 2.11 25.11 -0.04
C SER A 380 3.58 25.22 -0.38
N MET A 381 3.96 25.07 -1.63
CA MET A 381 5.35 25.16 -2.07
C MET A 381 5.79 26.59 -2.43
N LYS A 382 4.87 27.57 -2.44
CA LYS A 382 5.16 28.98 -2.77
C LYS A 382 6.33 29.58 -1.99
N SER A 383 6.49 29.21 -0.71
CA SER A 383 7.60 29.73 0.11
C SER A 383 8.95 29.14 -0.31
N LEU A 384 8.99 27.93 -0.87
CA LEU A 384 10.21 27.34 -1.42
C LEU A 384 10.57 27.99 -2.75
N GLU A 385 9.58 28.20 -3.62
CA GLU A 385 9.76 28.94 -4.88
C GLU A 385 10.27 30.36 -4.65
N GLN A 386 9.73 31.05 -3.64
CA GLN A 386 10.17 32.38 -3.28
C GLN A 386 11.65 32.39 -2.79
N MET A 387 12.01 31.44 -1.92
CA MET A 387 13.39 31.28 -1.47
C MET A 387 14.37 31.04 -2.62
N ASP A 388 13.95 30.31 -3.66
CA ASP A 388 14.77 30.05 -4.83
C ASP A 388 14.96 31.31 -5.69
N ARG A 389 13.89 32.09 -5.90
CA ARG A 389 13.98 33.36 -6.61
C ARG A 389 14.90 34.35 -5.93
N GLU A 390 14.85 34.40 -4.60
CA GLU A 390 15.72 35.27 -3.81
C GLU A 390 17.18 34.87 -3.93
N LYS A 391 17.51 33.58 -3.95
CA LYS A 391 18.87 33.07 -4.16
C LYS A 391 19.40 33.37 -5.56
N HIS A 392 18.61 33.11 -6.61
CA HIS A 392 19.02 33.40 -7.99
C HIS A 392 19.09 34.90 -8.29
N GLY A 393 18.27 35.73 -7.61
CA GLY A 393 18.35 37.16 -7.72
C GLY A 393 19.62 37.75 -7.05
N ALA A 394 20.09 37.16 -5.96
CA ALA A 394 21.35 37.53 -5.31
C ALA A 394 22.58 37.18 -6.16
N ASP A 395 22.59 35.98 -6.76
CA ASP A 395 23.70 35.52 -7.64
C ASP A 395 23.84 36.39 -8.90
N CYS A 396 22.80 37.07 -9.36
CA CYS A 396 22.87 38.01 -10.50
C CYS A 396 23.41 39.38 -10.13
N CYS A 397 23.33 39.78 -8.84
CA CYS A 397 23.86 41.08 -8.37
C CYS A 397 25.34 41.04 -8.02
N ASP A 398 25.90 39.85 -7.73
CA ASP A 398 27.33 39.69 -7.41
C ASP A 398 28.22 39.55 -8.66
N LEU A 399 27.63 39.52 -9.86
CA LEU A 399 28.32 39.41 -11.17
C LEU A 399 28.25 40.72 -11.99
N ALA A 400 27.72 41.78 -11.44
CA ALA A 400 27.67 43.15 -12.03
C ALA A 400 28.56 44.11 -11.24
#